data_cc411deb25198028584bc7b5270c4efe
#
_entry.id   cc411deb25198028584bc7b5270c4efe
#
_cell.length_a   1.000
_cell.length_b   1.000
_cell.length_c   1.000
_cell.angle_alpha   90.00
_cell.angle_beta   90.00
_cell.angle_gamma   90.00
#
_symmetry.space_group_name_H-M   'P 1'
#
loop_
_entity.id
_entity.type
_entity.pdbx_description
1 polymer ?
#
loop_
_entity_poly.entity_id
_entity_poly.type
_entity_poly.pdbx_seq_one_letter_code
_entity_poly.pdbx_strand_id
1 'polypeptide(L)'
;MPYMENGNKGVFVLVRTSNPGAEDIENIDTKDNSKVYKVVGDKLTKMGESIKGECGYSAIGGVIGCTHVEEGKEIRERYKNMFFLIPGYGAQGGKAEDVALYLRNGNGGVVNSSRAILLAYKKENKPEEFALCARKEAIRMRDEIRKAVNNL
;
A
#
# COMPACT_ATOMS: atom_id res chain seq x y z
N MET A 1 1.45 -15.75 -18.01
CA MET A 1 1.31 -15.54 -16.56
C MET A 1 0.02 -16.21 -16.09
N PRO A 2 0.08 -17.41 -15.50
CA PRO A 2 -1.11 -18.27 -15.30
C PRO A 2 -2.20 -17.65 -14.41
N TYR A 3 -1.84 -16.77 -13.47
CA TYR A 3 -2.84 -16.09 -12.61
C TYR A 3 -3.59 -14.95 -13.31
N MET A 4 -3.10 -14.47 -14.45
CA MET A 4 -3.63 -13.30 -15.16
C MET A 4 -4.41 -13.66 -16.42
N GLU A 5 -4.47 -14.95 -16.78
CA GLU A 5 -5.21 -15.43 -17.96
C GLU A 5 -6.73 -15.33 -17.78
N ASN A 6 -7.19 -15.34 -16.54
CA ASN A 6 -8.59 -15.15 -16.19
C ASN A 6 -8.79 -13.73 -15.66
N GLY A 7 -9.52 -12.88 -16.34
CA GLY A 7 -9.77 -11.48 -15.96
C GLY A 7 -10.36 -11.23 -14.55
N ASN A 8 -10.67 -12.31 -13.80
CA ASN A 8 -11.22 -12.25 -12.44
C ASN A 8 -10.18 -12.40 -11.34
N LYS A 9 -8.88 -12.41 -11.68
CA LYS A 9 -7.80 -12.55 -10.70
C LYS A 9 -6.86 -11.35 -10.77
N GLY A 10 -6.26 -11.02 -9.62
CA GLY A 10 -5.22 -10.02 -9.50
C GLY A 10 -4.09 -10.52 -8.62
N VAL A 11 -2.95 -9.85 -8.70
CA VAL A 11 -1.77 -10.14 -7.87
C VAL A 11 -1.22 -8.84 -7.28
N PHE A 12 -0.66 -8.93 -6.08
CA PHE A 12 0.19 -7.90 -5.52
C PHE A 12 1.63 -8.38 -5.51
N VAL A 13 2.53 -7.56 -6.03
CA VAL A 13 3.97 -7.84 -6.08
C VAL A 13 4.71 -6.86 -5.18
N LEU A 14 5.73 -7.33 -4.46
CA LEU A 14 6.57 -6.46 -3.64
C LEU A 14 7.32 -5.47 -4.53
N VAL A 15 7.18 -4.18 -4.23
CA VAL A 15 7.85 -3.09 -4.97
C VAL A 15 8.71 -2.28 -4.01
N ARG A 16 8.12 -1.66 -2.99
CA ARG A 16 8.84 -0.87 -1.99
C ARG A 16 8.28 -1.18 -0.60
N THR A 17 9.00 -1.94 0.18
CA THR A 17 8.52 -2.46 1.45
C THR A 17 9.02 -1.65 2.65
N SER A 18 8.38 -1.80 3.82
CA SER A 18 8.68 -1.03 5.03
C SER A 18 9.67 -1.71 5.97
N ASN A 19 10.14 -2.92 5.65
CA ASN A 19 11.07 -3.65 6.51
C ASN A 19 12.52 -3.13 6.35
N PRO A 20 13.33 -3.15 7.42
CA PRO A 20 14.71 -2.62 7.35
C PRO A 20 15.57 -3.24 6.24
N GLY A 21 15.46 -4.55 5.98
CA GLY A 21 16.20 -5.24 4.92
C GLY A 21 15.79 -4.88 3.48
N ALA A 22 14.74 -4.06 3.30
CA ALA A 22 14.35 -3.54 2.00
C ALA A 22 15.47 -2.69 1.35
N GLU A 23 16.21 -1.93 2.16
CA GLU A 23 17.31 -1.09 1.71
C GLU A 23 18.43 -1.89 1.05
N ASP A 24 18.66 -3.12 1.48
CA ASP A 24 19.75 -3.98 0.99
C ASP A 24 19.55 -4.44 -0.46
N ILE A 25 18.30 -4.41 -0.96
CA ILE A 25 17.96 -4.88 -2.31
C ILE A 25 17.21 -3.82 -3.10
N GLU A 26 16.14 -3.26 -2.53
CA GLU A 26 15.23 -2.37 -3.24
C GLU A 26 15.89 -1.04 -3.63
N ASN A 27 16.83 -0.57 -2.80
CA ASN A 27 17.55 0.69 -2.98
C ASN A 27 18.88 0.57 -3.73
N ILE A 28 19.25 -0.61 -4.19
CA ILE A 28 20.45 -0.79 -5.04
C ILE A 28 20.30 0.03 -6.33
N ASP A 29 21.35 0.77 -6.67
CA ASP A 29 21.43 1.49 -7.94
C ASP A 29 21.69 0.52 -9.09
N THR A 30 20.90 0.63 -10.14
CA THR A 30 21.11 -0.11 -11.38
C THR A 30 22.12 0.63 -12.28
N LYS A 31 22.59 -0.02 -13.35
CA LYS A 31 23.52 0.58 -14.32
C LYS A 31 22.99 1.89 -14.93
N ASP A 32 21.68 2.05 -14.97
CA ASP A 32 21.00 3.23 -15.53
C ASP A 32 20.69 4.30 -14.46
N ASN A 33 21.35 4.23 -13.30
CA ASN A 33 21.13 5.12 -12.16
C ASN A 33 19.68 5.15 -11.65
N SER A 34 18.95 4.07 -11.84
CA SER A 34 17.63 3.86 -11.26
C SER A 34 17.72 2.95 -10.02
N LYS A 35 16.68 2.91 -9.20
CA LYS A 35 16.60 1.98 -8.07
C LYS A 35 15.94 0.67 -8.51
N VAL A 36 16.36 -0.46 -7.91
CA VAL A 36 15.77 -1.78 -8.21
C VAL A 36 14.25 -1.74 -8.05
N TYR A 37 13.70 -1.12 -6.99
CA TYR A 37 12.25 -1.03 -6.81
C TYR A 37 11.55 -0.28 -7.95
N LYS A 38 12.19 0.76 -8.53
CA LYS A 38 11.65 1.49 -9.69
C LYS A 38 11.62 0.61 -10.93
N VAL A 39 12.68 -0.15 -11.18
CA VAL A 39 12.73 -1.11 -12.30
C VAL A 39 11.63 -2.16 -12.18
N VAL A 40 11.40 -2.70 -10.97
CA VAL A 40 10.32 -3.66 -10.71
C VAL A 40 8.96 -3.01 -10.98
N GLY A 41 8.69 -1.84 -10.39
CA GLY A 41 7.42 -1.14 -10.56
C GLY A 41 7.13 -0.77 -12.01
N ASP A 42 8.13 -0.33 -12.77
CA ASP A 42 7.98 -0.02 -14.21
C ASP A 42 7.61 -1.26 -15.03
N LYS A 43 8.27 -2.41 -14.76
CA LYS A 43 7.93 -3.68 -15.40
C LYS A 43 6.49 -4.10 -15.10
N LEU A 44 6.07 -4.01 -13.83
CA LEU A 44 4.70 -4.34 -13.42
C LEU A 44 3.68 -3.41 -14.09
N THR A 45 3.97 -2.12 -14.18
CA THR A 45 3.13 -1.14 -14.86
C THR A 45 2.94 -1.53 -16.32
N LYS A 46 4.04 -1.80 -17.04
CA LYS A 46 4.00 -2.24 -18.44
C LYS A 46 3.20 -3.53 -18.63
N MET A 47 3.41 -4.52 -17.76
CA MET A 47 2.66 -5.78 -17.81
C MET A 47 1.17 -5.58 -17.52
N GLY A 48 0.82 -4.60 -16.70
CA GLY A 48 -0.55 -4.30 -16.31
C GLY A 48 -1.35 -3.46 -17.29
N GLU A 49 -0.73 -2.91 -18.34
CA GLU A 49 -1.40 -2.00 -19.28
C GLU A 49 -2.59 -2.64 -20.03
N SER A 50 -2.46 -3.91 -20.38
CA SER A 50 -3.49 -4.66 -21.11
C SER A 50 -4.60 -5.27 -20.23
N ILE A 51 -4.49 -5.16 -18.90
CA ILE A 51 -5.39 -5.80 -17.93
C ILE A 51 -5.91 -4.81 -16.89
N LYS A 52 -6.31 -3.63 -17.36
CA LYS A 52 -6.96 -2.62 -16.52
C LYS A 52 -8.45 -2.93 -16.38
N GLY A 53 -8.96 -2.82 -15.14
CA GLY A 53 -10.38 -2.89 -14.86
C GLY A 53 -11.12 -1.57 -15.14
N GLU A 54 -12.43 -1.58 -14.97
CA GLU A 54 -13.33 -0.43 -15.20
C GLU A 54 -12.96 0.81 -14.38
N CYS A 55 -12.42 0.61 -13.17
CA CYS A 55 -11.93 1.70 -12.31
C CYS A 55 -10.58 2.30 -12.75
N GLY A 56 -10.00 1.84 -13.87
CA GLY A 56 -8.74 2.34 -14.41
C GLY A 56 -7.48 1.79 -13.74
N TYR A 57 -7.62 0.91 -12.74
CA TYR A 57 -6.48 0.25 -12.10
C TYR A 57 -6.18 -1.11 -12.74
N SER A 58 -4.90 -1.44 -12.77
CA SER A 58 -4.42 -2.74 -13.25
C SER A 58 -4.75 -3.86 -12.25
N ALA A 59 -4.97 -5.08 -12.78
CA ALA A 59 -5.04 -6.29 -11.98
C ALA A 59 -3.67 -6.72 -11.40
N ILE A 60 -2.57 -6.04 -11.79
CA ILE A 60 -1.26 -6.17 -11.15
C ILE A 60 -1.07 -4.97 -10.23
N GLY A 61 -1.13 -5.21 -8.94
CA GLY A 61 -0.89 -4.25 -7.88
C GLY A 61 0.53 -4.31 -7.32
N GLY A 62 0.93 -3.26 -6.60
CA GLY A 62 2.20 -3.20 -5.89
C GLY A 62 2.02 -3.18 -4.38
N VAL A 63 2.87 -3.92 -3.65
CA VAL A 63 3.02 -3.73 -2.20
C VAL A 63 3.99 -2.58 -1.99
N ILE A 64 3.50 -1.47 -1.44
CA ILE A 64 4.27 -0.24 -1.24
C ILE A 64 3.98 0.29 0.16
N GLY A 65 4.98 0.21 1.04
CA GLY A 65 4.86 0.64 2.43
C GLY A 65 4.82 2.16 2.58
N CYS A 66 4.03 2.65 3.53
CA CYS A 66 3.85 4.09 3.75
C CYS A 66 4.92 4.74 4.63
N THR A 67 6.02 4.05 4.95
CA THR A 67 7.08 4.58 5.82
C THR A 67 8.13 5.42 5.07
N HIS A 68 8.11 5.40 3.74
CA HIS A 68 9.02 6.16 2.88
C HIS A 68 8.34 7.46 2.42
N VAL A 69 8.16 8.40 3.34
CA VAL A 69 7.34 9.61 3.16
C VAL A 69 7.82 10.46 2.00
N GLU A 70 9.13 10.66 1.89
CA GLU A 70 9.76 11.47 0.84
C GLU A 70 9.50 10.93 -0.58
N GLU A 71 9.32 9.60 -0.70
CA GLU A 71 9.11 8.92 -1.98
C GLU A 71 7.62 8.82 -2.35
N GLY A 72 6.70 9.03 -1.39
CA GLY A 72 5.28 8.69 -1.53
C GLY A 72 4.59 9.33 -2.73
N LYS A 73 4.74 10.64 -2.89
CA LYS A 73 4.14 11.38 -4.03
C LYS A 73 4.75 10.94 -5.36
N GLU A 74 6.07 10.80 -5.43
CA GLU A 74 6.77 10.36 -6.64
C GLU A 74 6.29 8.97 -7.07
N ILE A 75 6.23 8.03 -6.12
CA ILE A 75 5.78 6.66 -6.37
C ILE A 75 4.33 6.65 -6.88
N ARG A 76 3.42 7.43 -6.25
CA ARG A 76 2.02 7.51 -6.70
C ARG A 76 1.89 8.09 -8.09
N GLU A 77 2.63 9.15 -8.39
CA GLU A 77 2.62 9.78 -9.72
C GLU A 77 3.23 8.88 -10.80
N ARG A 78 4.31 8.14 -10.47
CA ARG A 78 4.94 7.20 -11.38
C ARG A 78 4.03 6.03 -11.72
N TYR A 79 3.29 5.51 -10.76
CA TYR A 79 2.47 4.30 -10.88
C TYR A 79 0.96 4.60 -10.80
N LYS A 80 0.48 5.55 -11.60
CA LYS A 80 -0.92 6.08 -11.55
C LYS A 80 -2.00 5.01 -11.62
N ASN A 81 -1.79 3.97 -12.42
CA ASN A 81 -2.76 2.91 -12.66
C ASN A 81 -2.49 1.62 -11.87
N MET A 82 -1.46 1.62 -11.01
CA MET A 82 -1.18 0.49 -10.12
C MET A 82 -2.00 0.65 -8.83
N PHE A 83 -2.73 -0.40 -8.44
CA PHE A 83 -3.41 -0.44 -7.16
C PHE A 83 -2.41 -0.84 -6.08
N PHE A 84 -2.35 -0.10 -4.98
CA PHE A 84 -1.36 -0.34 -3.92
C PHE A 84 -1.95 -1.14 -2.77
N LEU A 85 -1.21 -2.13 -2.28
CA LEU A 85 -1.35 -2.66 -0.94
C LEU A 85 -0.36 -1.90 -0.05
N ILE A 86 -0.87 -1.13 0.91
CA ILE A 86 -0.10 -0.16 1.69
C ILE A 86 0.05 -0.65 3.15
N PRO A 87 1.09 -1.42 3.47
CA PRO A 87 1.43 -1.75 4.85
C PRO A 87 2.18 -0.60 5.53
N GLY A 88 2.33 -0.73 6.86
CA GLY A 88 3.17 0.18 7.65
C GLY A 88 2.40 1.19 8.50
N TYR A 89 1.10 1.38 8.26
CA TYR A 89 0.28 2.26 9.07
C TYR A 89 0.20 1.81 10.54
N GLY A 90 0.43 2.74 11.44
CA GLY A 90 0.36 2.54 12.89
C GLY A 90 1.53 1.74 13.45
N ALA A 91 1.48 0.43 13.43
CA ALA A 91 2.44 -0.45 14.13
C ALA A 91 3.90 -0.35 13.61
N GLN A 92 4.13 0.18 12.41
CA GLN A 92 5.46 0.40 11.83
C GLN A 92 5.83 1.89 11.75
N GLY A 93 5.04 2.76 12.37
CA GLY A 93 5.31 4.20 12.47
C GLY A 93 4.64 5.07 11.41
N GLY A 94 4.05 4.48 10.36
CA GLY A 94 3.32 5.26 9.35
C GLY A 94 2.07 5.94 9.93
N LYS A 95 1.86 7.19 9.55
CA LYS A 95 0.73 8.04 9.97
C LYS A 95 -0.31 8.13 8.86
N ALA A 96 -1.47 8.69 9.16
CA ALA A 96 -2.55 8.90 8.18
C ALA A 96 -2.12 9.83 7.04
N GLU A 97 -1.36 10.87 7.36
CA GLU A 97 -0.79 11.82 6.41
C GLU A 97 0.19 11.13 5.44
N ASP A 98 1.01 10.19 5.95
CA ASP A 98 1.94 9.44 5.14
C ASP A 98 1.19 8.54 4.15
N VAL A 99 0.15 7.83 4.62
CA VAL A 99 -0.72 7.01 3.76
C VAL A 99 -1.38 7.83 2.66
N ALA A 100 -1.85 9.03 2.98
CA ALA A 100 -2.55 9.90 2.05
C ALA A 100 -1.70 10.25 0.81
N LEU A 101 -0.36 10.32 0.94
CA LEU A 101 0.57 10.57 -0.17
C LEU A 101 0.57 9.45 -1.22
N TYR A 102 0.23 8.22 -0.81
CA TYR A 102 0.18 7.05 -1.70
C TYR A 102 -1.20 6.84 -2.34
N LEU A 103 -2.18 7.66 -1.99
CA LEU A 103 -3.54 7.61 -2.54
C LEU A 103 -3.75 8.74 -3.56
N ARG A 104 -4.68 8.51 -4.48
CA ARG A 104 -5.11 9.50 -5.45
C ARG A 104 -6.57 9.84 -5.18
N ASN A 105 -6.85 11.04 -4.65
CA ASN A 105 -8.19 11.44 -4.23
C ASN A 105 -8.85 10.41 -3.30
N GLY A 106 -8.08 9.85 -2.37
CA GLY A 106 -8.56 8.83 -1.43
C GLY A 106 -8.76 7.43 -2.01
N ASN A 107 -8.31 7.17 -3.24
CA ASN A 107 -8.43 5.90 -3.94
C ASN A 107 -7.06 5.41 -4.43
N GLY A 108 -7.02 4.23 -5.07
CA GLY A 108 -5.82 3.64 -5.66
C GLY A 108 -5.00 2.77 -4.73
N GLY A 109 -5.53 2.44 -3.55
CA GLY A 109 -4.87 1.53 -2.64
C GLY A 109 -5.77 1.03 -1.51
N VAL A 110 -5.31 -0.02 -0.84
CA VAL A 110 -5.88 -0.55 0.40
C VAL A 110 -4.82 -0.54 1.50
N VAL A 111 -5.19 -0.04 2.66
CA VAL A 111 -4.27 0.08 3.81
C VAL A 111 -4.35 -1.16 4.67
N ASN A 112 -3.19 -1.74 4.98
CA ASN A 112 -3.08 -2.93 5.81
C ASN A 112 -2.47 -2.60 7.18
N SER A 113 -3.18 -2.91 8.26
CA SER A 113 -2.73 -2.71 9.64
C SER A 113 -3.13 -3.87 10.54
N SER A 114 -2.61 -5.07 10.24
CA SER A 114 -3.03 -6.32 10.88
C SER A 114 -2.92 -6.28 12.40
N ARG A 115 -1.75 -5.91 12.94
CA ARG A 115 -1.52 -5.89 14.40
C ARG A 115 -2.42 -4.91 15.13
N ALA A 116 -2.62 -3.71 14.60
CA ALA A 116 -3.45 -2.71 15.26
C ALA A 116 -4.91 -3.15 15.31
N ILE A 117 -5.43 -3.72 14.23
CA ILE A 117 -6.83 -4.19 14.15
C ILE A 117 -7.04 -5.46 14.97
N LEU A 118 -6.23 -6.50 14.72
CA LEU A 118 -6.45 -7.81 15.35
C LEU A 118 -6.17 -7.82 16.84
N LEU A 119 -5.27 -6.98 17.32
CA LEU A 119 -4.89 -6.90 18.73
C LEU A 119 -5.51 -5.69 19.46
N ALA A 120 -6.47 -5.00 18.86
CA ALA A 120 -7.13 -3.85 19.46
C ALA A 120 -7.76 -4.19 20.83
N TYR A 121 -8.32 -5.39 20.97
CA TYR A 121 -8.91 -5.87 22.23
C TYR A 121 -7.91 -5.90 23.39
N LYS A 122 -6.61 -6.12 23.11
CA LYS A 122 -5.57 -6.11 24.15
C LYS A 122 -5.37 -4.73 24.76
N LYS A 123 -5.49 -3.66 23.96
CA LYS A 123 -5.38 -2.27 24.46
C LYS A 123 -6.52 -1.91 25.38
N GLU A 124 -7.74 -2.43 25.11
CA GLU A 124 -8.95 -2.21 25.91
C GLU A 124 -9.10 -3.23 27.02
N ASN A 125 -8.22 -4.26 27.10
CA ASN A 125 -8.33 -5.40 28.02
C ASN A 125 -9.69 -6.12 27.98
N LYS A 126 -10.20 -6.34 26.75
CA LYS A 126 -11.52 -6.91 26.48
C LYS A 126 -11.45 -8.06 25.47
N PRO A 127 -10.89 -9.22 25.87
CA PRO A 127 -10.72 -10.34 24.95
C PRO A 127 -12.04 -10.89 24.40
N GLU A 128 -13.12 -10.85 25.16
CA GLU A 128 -14.46 -11.27 24.75
C GLU A 128 -15.11 -10.34 23.71
N GLU A 129 -14.68 -9.08 23.65
CA GLU A 129 -15.15 -8.08 22.69
C GLU A 129 -14.21 -7.90 21.49
N PHE A 130 -13.34 -8.86 21.19
CA PHE A 130 -12.28 -8.70 20.19
C PHE A 130 -12.78 -8.20 18.83
N ALA A 131 -13.94 -8.69 18.37
CA ALA A 131 -14.52 -8.30 17.09
C ALA A 131 -15.01 -6.83 17.12
N LEU A 132 -15.60 -6.38 18.23
CA LEU A 132 -16.03 -5.00 18.40
C LEU A 132 -14.84 -4.05 18.48
N CYS A 133 -13.78 -4.43 19.20
CA CYS A 133 -12.55 -3.64 19.30
C CYS A 133 -11.86 -3.54 17.92
N ALA A 134 -11.77 -4.63 17.17
CA ALA A 134 -11.22 -4.62 15.80
C ALA A 134 -12.01 -3.70 14.86
N ARG A 135 -13.36 -3.76 14.94
CA ARG A 135 -14.23 -2.87 14.14
C ARG A 135 -14.01 -1.41 14.49
N LYS A 136 -13.97 -1.05 15.78
CA LYS A 136 -13.72 0.32 16.24
C LYS A 136 -12.38 0.85 15.71
N GLU A 137 -11.32 0.03 15.82
CA GLU A 137 -10.00 0.41 15.35
C GLU A 137 -9.98 0.61 13.83
N ALA A 138 -10.59 -0.27 13.05
CA ALA A 138 -10.70 -0.13 11.60
C ALA A 138 -11.46 1.15 11.19
N ILE A 139 -12.54 1.49 11.91
CA ILE A 139 -13.29 2.74 11.69
C ILE A 139 -12.43 3.95 12.01
N ARG A 140 -11.74 3.96 13.16
CA ARG A 140 -10.83 5.03 13.56
C ARG A 140 -9.76 5.28 12.48
N MET A 141 -9.09 4.21 12.02
CA MET A 141 -8.08 4.29 10.95
C MET A 141 -8.66 4.86 9.66
N ARG A 142 -9.83 4.39 9.23
CA ARG A 142 -10.51 4.90 8.04
C ARG A 142 -10.75 6.40 8.14
N ASP A 143 -11.26 6.86 9.28
CA ASP A 143 -11.65 8.25 9.45
C ASP A 143 -10.42 9.18 9.53
N GLU A 144 -9.34 8.73 10.18
CA GLU A 144 -8.07 9.45 10.18
C GLU A 144 -7.47 9.59 8.78
N ILE A 145 -7.42 8.50 8.02
CA ILE A 145 -6.89 8.51 6.65
C ILE A 145 -7.76 9.41 5.74
N ARG A 146 -9.09 9.32 5.84
CA ARG A 146 -10.00 10.20 5.07
C ARG A 146 -9.79 11.67 5.40
N LYS A 147 -9.61 12.00 6.68
CA LYS A 147 -9.30 13.38 7.10
C LYS A 147 -7.98 13.84 6.51
N ALA A 148 -6.94 13.01 6.54
CA ALA A 148 -5.64 13.35 5.98
C ALA A 148 -5.71 13.57 4.45
N VAL A 149 -6.44 12.72 3.72
CA VAL A 149 -6.66 12.88 2.27
C VAL A 149 -7.36 14.20 1.94
N ASN A 150 -8.34 14.61 2.74
CA ASN A 150 -9.07 15.87 2.51
C ASN A 150 -8.24 17.13 2.81
N ASN A 151 -7.11 16.98 3.50
CA ASN A 151 -6.19 18.08 3.86
C ASN A 151 -5.00 18.21 2.88
N LEU A 152 -4.88 17.35 1.87
CA LEU A 152 -3.88 17.41 0.81
C LEU A 152 -4.34 18.30 -0.35
#